data_dad46d7945d07780cc6617b442705f2c
#
_entry.id   dad46d7945d07780cc6617b442705f2c
#
_cell.length_a   1.000
_cell.length_b   1.000
_cell.length_c   1.000
_cell.angle_alpha   90.00
_cell.angle_beta   90.00
_cell.angle_gamma   90.00
#
_symmetry.space_group_name_H-M   'P 1'
#
loop_
_entity.id
_entity.type
_entity.pdbx_description
1 polymer ?
#
loop_
_entity_poly.entity_id
_entity_poly.type
_entity_poly.pdbx_seq_one_letter_code
_entity_poly.pdbx_strand_id
1 'polypeptide(L)'
;MIEPAKRRPIAFLRIAFLLLGAVLVLIGCAVATPGVSQAPTPVVESEQAVATVDEVATQSPVSTPVPVLPTEVPPTVAATPIAAVAKRPPPPVGASTGSTQLIDRGTSGRMEVALTFDAGAERGYAVEILDVLAANGVKASFGITGHWAEEHPDLVRRIVAEGHMVFNHTWSHSSFTGFSPGTAPLTKEQRYAEIADTEVIIRELTGYETAPYFRPPYGDLDAGAMVDIAGAGYPLTIMWSCDSNGWNSFTAAEIIAHCGQTAQPGAIILMHVHPLSDLEALPGMIETLQAQGYALVTVETLIQP
;
A
#
# COMPACT_ATOMS: atom_id res chain seq x y z
N MET A 1 -58.82 27.40 23.19
CA MET A 1 -59.07 25.97 23.45
C MET A 1 -58.75 25.23 22.16
N ILE A 2 -57.58 24.61 22.09
CA ILE A 2 -57.14 23.81 20.93
C ILE A 2 -56.79 22.44 21.44
N GLU A 3 -57.51 21.45 20.98
CA GLU A 3 -57.45 20.05 21.38
C GLU A 3 -56.14 19.38 20.90
N PRO A 4 -55.49 18.51 21.69
CA PRO A 4 -54.26 17.82 21.27
C PRO A 4 -54.58 16.57 20.44
N ALA A 5 -53.90 16.43 19.32
CA ALA A 5 -54.01 15.32 18.39
C ALA A 5 -53.52 14.00 19.00
N LYS A 6 -54.34 12.97 18.87
CA LYS A 6 -54.07 11.57 19.31
C LYS A 6 -52.99 10.93 18.43
N ARG A 7 -51.89 10.50 19.05
CA ARG A 7 -50.89 9.65 18.45
C ARG A 7 -51.40 8.19 18.33
N ARG A 8 -51.32 7.63 17.13
CA ARG A 8 -51.58 6.19 16.91
C ARG A 8 -50.30 5.38 17.16
N PRO A 9 -50.39 4.18 17.77
CA PRO A 9 -49.23 3.33 17.98
C PRO A 9 -48.86 2.58 16.69
N ILE A 10 -47.57 2.56 16.38
CA ILE A 10 -47.00 1.77 15.28
C ILE A 10 -46.86 0.32 15.78
N ALA A 11 -47.53 -0.60 15.11
CA ALA A 11 -47.44 -2.02 15.40
C ALA A 11 -46.12 -2.61 14.88
N PHE A 12 -45.33 -3.16 15.81
CA PHE A 12 -44.14 -3.95 15.46
C PHE A 12 -44.57 -5.31 14.91
N LEU A 13 -44.31 -5.51 13.61
CA LEU A 13 -44.48 -6.83 12.94
C LEU A 13 -43.28 -7.69 13.26
N ARG A 14 -43.42 -8.66 14.18
CA ARG A 14 -42.44 -9.69 14.45
C ARG A 14 -42.51 -10.76 13.36
N ILE A 15 -41.49 -10.84 12.50
CA ILE A 15 -41.30 -11.97 11.56
C ILE A 15 -40.57 -13.08 12.34
N ALA A 16 -41.28 -14.16 12.60
CA ALA A 16 -40.72 -15.38 13.15
C ALA A 16 -40.11 -16.23 12.03
N PHE A 17 -38.77 -16.43 12.07
CA PHE A 17 -38.11 -17.43 11.22
C PHE A 17 -38.29 -18.82 11.83
N LEU A 18 -39.04 -19.69 11.11
CA LEU A 18 -39.13 -21.13 11.36
C LEU A 18 -37.87 -21.79 10.84
N LEU A 19 -37.03 -22.31 11.74
CA LEU A 19 -35.95 -23.24 11.43
C LEU A 19 -36.51 -24.63 11.18
N LEU A 20 -36.47 -25.07 9.93
CA LEU A 20 -36.77 -26.46 9.53
C LEU A 20 -35.46 -27.25 9.55
N GLY A 21 -35.26 -28.05 10.61
CA GLY A 21 -34.14 -28.99 10.74
C GLY A 21 -34.33 -30.21 9.81
N ALA A 22 -33.47 -30.39 8.84
CA ALA A 22 -33.33 -31.61 8.07
C ALA A 22 -32.27 -32.50 8.75
N VAL A 23 -32.71 -33.60 9.36
CA VAL A 23 -31.84 -34.68 9.87
C VAL A 23 -31.49 -35.59 8.67
N LEU A 24 -30.23 -35.56 8.27
CA LEU A 24 -29.68 -36.48 7.28
C LEU A 24 -29.07 -37.69 8.01
N VAL A 25 -29.73 -38.85 7.91
CA VAL A 25 -29.19 -40.13 8.39
C VAL A 25 -28.21 -40.65 7.33
N LEU A 26 -26.93 -40.66 7.66
CA LEU A 26 -25.90 -41.31 6.84
C LEU A 26 -25.77 -42.79 7.25
N ILE A 27 -26.25 -43.67 6.40
CA ILE A 27 -26.00 -45.11 6.47
C ILE A 27 -24.59 -45.38 5.94
N GLY A 28 -23.70 -45.84 6.82
CA GLY A 28 -22.33 -46.22 6.46
C GLY A 28 -22.30 -47.55 5.72
N CYS A 29 -21.78 -47.55 4.50
CA CYS A 29 -21.29 -48.78 3.84
C CYS A 29 -19.75 -48.77 3.97
N ALA A 30 -19.24 -49.71 4.77
CA ALA A 30 -17.82 -50.03 4.82
C ALA A 30 -17.45 -50.84 3.57
N VAL A 31 -16.61 -50.27 2.71
CA VAL A 31 -15.98 -51.02 1.61
C VAL A 31 -14.52 -51.23 2.03
N ALA A 32 -14.16 -52.50 2.19
CA ALA A 32 -12.80 -52.96 2.47
C ALA A 32 -11.91 -52.75 1.24
N THR A 33 -10.81 -52.05 1.39
CA THR A 33 -9.75 -51.95 0.39
C THR A 33 -8.74 -53.06 0.57
N PRO A 34 -8.31 -53.77 -0.49
CA PRO A 34 -7.24 -54.77 -0.40
C PRO A 34 -5.87 -54.05 -0.31
N GLY A 35 -5.04 -54.54 0.58
CA GLY A 35 -3.69 -54.05 0.84
C GLY A 35 -2.78 -54.17 -0.39
N VAL A 36 -2.08 -53.05 -0.68
CA VAL A 36 -0.97 -53.07 -1.64
C VAL A 36 0.31 -53.30 -0.88
N SER A 37 0.93 -54.43 -1.20
CA SER A 37 2.27 -54.86 -0.76
C SER A 37 3.32 -53.89 -1.25
N GLN A 38 4.10 -53.29 -0.32
CA GLN A 38 5.30 -52.51 -0.65
C GLN A 38 6.42 -53.43 -1.09
N ALA A 39 6.94 -53.26 -2.28
CA ALA A 39 8.18 -53.87 -2.76
C ALA A 39 9.39 -53.06 -2.20
N PRO A 40 10.48 -53.74 -1.87
CA PRO A 40 11.67 -53.07 -1.32
C PRO A 40 12.44 -52.33 -2.42
N THR A 41 12.87 -51.10 -2.11
CA THR A 41 13.81 -50.32 -2.91
C THR A 41 15.20 -50.96 -2.95
N PRO A 42 15.88 -51.01 -4.10
CA PRO A 42 17.26 -51.48 -4.17
C PRO A 42 18.22 -50.39 -3.63
N VAL A 43 19.05 -50.80 -2.70
CA VAL A 43 20.23 -50.06 -2.24
C VAL A 43 21.29 -50.14 -3.34
N VAL A 44 21.67 -49.00 -3.88
CA VAL A 44 22.80 -48.87 -4.80
C VAL A 44 24.04 -48.59 -3.97
N GLU A 45 24.87 -49.59 -3.79
CA GLU A 45 26.21 -49.50 -3.21
C GLU A 45 27.15 -48.90 -4.28
N SER A 46 27.70 -47.71 -4.01
CA SER A 46 28.67 -47.08 -4.89
C SER A 46 30.08 -47.55 -4.54
N GLU A 47 30.61 -48.40 -5.35
CA GLU A 47 31.98 -48.84 -5.37
C GLU A 47 32.93 -47.69 -5.74
N GLN A 48 33.86 -47.33 -4.84
CA GLN A 48 34.92 -46.36 -5.10
C GLN A 48 36.01 -47.00 -5.97
N ALA A 49 36.09 -46.57 -7.22
CA ALA A 49 37.22 -46.83 -8.10
C ALA A 49 38.31 -45.77 -7.82
N VAL A 50 39.41 -46.19 -7.26
CA VAL A 50 40.65 -45.42 -7.13
C VAL A 50 41.34 -45.44 -8.50
N ALA A 51 41.37 -44.34 -9.21
CA ALA A 51 42.19 -44.14 -10.40
C ALA A 51 43.40 -43.28 -10.03
N THR A 52 44.56 -43.86 -10.10
CA THR A 52 45.85 -43.18 -10.08
C THR A 52 45.99 -42.34 -11.36
N VAL A 53 46.22 -41.06 -11.21
CA VAL A 53 46.47 -40.13 -12.33
C VAL A 53 47.92 -39.73 -12.32
N ASP A 54 48.58 -39.97 -13.45
CA ASP A 54 49.94 -39.50 -13.78
C ASP A 54 49.98 -37.96 -13.79
N GLU A 55 51.05 -37.44 -13.21
CA GLU A 55 51.41 -36.03 -13.16
C GLU A 55 51.87 -35.55 -14.55
N VAL A 56 51.02 -34.84 -15.30
CA VAL A 56 51.42 -34.09 -16.48
C VAL A 56 51.50 -32.60 -16.12
N ALA A 57 52.74 -32.13 -16.05
CA ALA A 57 53.04 -30.71 -15.86
C ALA A 57 52.53 -29.90 -17.04
N THR A 58 51.45 -29.13 -16.86
CA THR A 58 50.98 -28.19 -17.84
C THR A 58 51.36 -26.77 -17.41
N GLN A 59 52.16 -26.12 -18.21
CA GLN A 59 52.60 -24.74 -18.02
C GLN A 59 51.42 -23.79 -18.07
N SER A 60 51.32 -22.90 -17.10
CA SER A 60 50.34 -21.81 -17.05
C SER A 60 50.61 -20.81 -18.16
N PRO A 61 49.58 -20.37 -18.92
CA PRO A 61 49.77 -19.29 -19.87
C PRO A 61 49.99 -17.96 -19.12
N VAL A 62 51.03 -17.26 -19.53
CA VAL A 62 51.39 -15.91 -19.12
C VAL A 62 50.23 -14.98 -19.46
N SER A 63 49.55 -14.44 -18.45
CA SER A 63 48.52 -13.40 -18.63
C SER A 63 49.20 -12.11 -19.06
N THR A 64 48.95 -11.69 -20.27
CA THR A 64 49.23 -10.32 -20.75
C THR A 64 48.32 -9.34 -19.97
N PRO A 65 48.86 -8.22 -19.46
CA PRO A 65 48.05 -7.21 -18.80
C PRO A 65 47.11 -6.55 -19.80
N VAL A 66 45.80 -6.65 -19.53
CA VAL A 66 44.77 -5.88 -20.27
C VAL A 66 44.96 -4.41 -19.89
N PRO A 67 45.02 -3.47 -20.82
CA PRO A 67 45.10 -2.05 -20.54
C PRO A 67 43.82 -1.62 -19.75
N VAL A 68 44.04 -1.14 -18.54
CA VAL A 68 42.97 -0.53 -17.72
C VAL A 68 42.61 0.80 -18.42
N LEU A 69 41.41 0.82 -19.04
CA LEU A 69 40.81 2.07 -19.48
C LEU A 69 40.58 2.94 -18.22
N PRO A 70 40.88 4.26 -18.30
CA PRO A 70 40.57 5.14 -17.19
C PRO A 70 39.06 5.11 -16.92
N THR A 71 38.66 4.75 -15.72
CA THR A 71 37.28 4.87 -15.27
C THR A 71 36.94 6.34 -15.24
N GLU A 72 36.23 6.82 -16.25
CA GLU A 72 35.60 8.15 -16.18
C GLU A 72 34.68 8.16 -14.97
N VAL A 73 35.04 8.94 -13.97
CA VAL A 73 34.18 9.28 -12.86
C VAL A 73 33.01 10.06 -13.47
N PRO A 74 31.76 9.59 -13.36
CA PRO A 74 30.63 10.34 -13.88
C PRO A 74 30.66 11.74 -13.24
N PRO A 75 30.36 12.81 -14.00
CA PRO A 75 30.37 14.17 -13.48
C PRO A 75 29.43 14.24 -12.28
N THR A 76 29.94 14.71 -11.17
CA THR A 76 29.14 15.08 -9.99
C THR A 76 28.05 16.01 -10.48
N VAL A 77 26.83 15.53 -10.58
CA VAL A 77 25.67 16.37 -10.89
C VAL A 77 25.57 17.35 -9.75
N ALA A 78 25.95 18.59 -10.02
CA ALA A 78 25.74 19.68 -9.08
C ALA A 78 24.26 19.70 -8.69
N ALA A 79 23.97 19.58 -7.41
CA ALA A 79 22.61 19.67 -6.91
C ALA A 79 22.01 20.99 -7.42
N THR A 80 21.11 20.88 -8.38
CA THR A 80 20.28 22.02 -8.79
C THR A 80 19.55 22.50 -7.55
N PRO A 81 19.60 23.80 -7.18
CA PRO A 81 18.87 24.27 -6.03
C PRO A 81 17.39 23.94 -6.24
N ILE A 82 16.82 23.19 -5.30
CA ILE A 82 15.41 22.82 -5.24
C ILE A 82 14.65 24.14 -5.36
N ALA A 83 13.92 24.32 -6.47
CA ALA A 83 12.98 25.42 -6.61
C ALA A 83 12.08 25.36 -5.38
N ALA A 84 12.09 26.43 -4.57
CA ALA A 84 11.28 26.49 -3.37
C ALA A 84 9.85 26.12 -3.73
N VAL A 85 9.40 24.96 -3.24
CA VAL A 85 8.01 24.55 -3.32
C VAL A 85 7.22 25.71 -2.74
N ALA A 86 6.37 26.32 -3.55
CA ALA A 86 5.61 27.49 -3.11
C ALA A 86 4.84 27.08 -1.85
N LYS A 87 5.17 27.72 -0.72
CA LYS A 87 4.51 27.48 0.55
C LYS A 87 3.01 27.66 0.34
N ARG A 88 2.29 26.55 0.27
CA ARG A 88 0.84 26.58 0.41
C ARG A 88 0.56 27.10 1.83
N PRO A 89 -0.26 28.15 2.01
CA PRO A 89 -0.61 28.56 3.35
C PRO A 89 -1.29 27.37 4.06
N PRO A 90 -0.98 27.11 5.33
CA PRO A 90 -1.65 26.07 6.09
C PRO A 90 -3.16 26.30 5.96
N PRO A 91 -3.95 25.24 5.74
CA PRO A 91 -5.39 25.37 5.80
C PRO A 91 -5.72 25.99 7.17
N PRO A 92 -6.66 26.94 7.23
CA PRO A 92 -7.03 27.53 8.51
C PRO A 92 -7.42 26.36 9.44
N VAL A 93 -6.71 26.24 10.57
CA VAL A 93 -7.05 25.31 11.64
C VAL A 93 -8.34 25.81 12.28
N GLY A 94 -9.40 25.76 11.51
CA GLY A 94 -10.77 25.87 12.00
C GLY A 94 -11.13 24.48 12.49
N ALA A 95 -11.32 24.34 13.81
CA ALA A 95 -11.84 23.11 14.38
C ALA A 95 -13.08 22.69 13.58
N SER A 96 -12.93 21.74 12.67
CA SER A 96 -14.06 21.15 11.99
C SER A 96 -14.90 20.48 13.06
N THR A 97 -16.12 20.97 13.24
CA THR A 97 -17.08 20.34 14.17
C THR A 97 -17.73 19.10 13.56
N GLY A 98 -17.29 18.71 12.37
CA GLY A 98 -17.78 17.55 11.62
C GLY A 98 -16.80 16.37 11.64
N SER A 99 -17.18 15.31 10.94
CA SER A 99 -16.29 14.18 10.65
C SER A 99 -15.52 14.41 9.35
N THR A 100 -14.39 13.69 9.16
CA THR A 100 -13.65 13.68 7.90
C THR A 100 -14.52 13.08 6.77
N GLN A 101 -14.32 13.56 5.55
CA GLN A 101 -14.95 12.99 4.36
C GLN A 101 -14.10 11.84 3.84
N LEU A 102 -14.72 10.69 3.59
CA LEU A 102 -14.06 9.54 2.97
C LEU A 102 -13.99 9.73 1.44
N ILE A 103 -12.80 9.55 0.90
CA ILE A 103 -12.51 9.67 -0.53
C ILE A 103 -11.99 8.30 -1.00
N ASP A 104 -12.84 7.48 -1.56
CA ASP A 104 -12.50 6.19 -2.15
C ASP A 104 -12.33 6.25 -3.68
N ARG A 105 -12.73 7.40 -4.27
CA ARG A 105 -12.73 7.65 -5.70
C ARG A 105 -12.63 9.14 -5.98
N GLY A 106 -12.02 9.49 -7.09
CA GLY A 106 -11.99 10.85 -7.61
C GLY A 106 -13.29 11.29 -8.27
N THR A 107 -13.31 12.52 -8.77
CA THR A 107 -14.46 13.08 -9.48
C THR A 107 -14.78 12.27 -10.74
N SER A 108 -16.04 11.90 -10.92
CA SER A 108 -16.48 11.11 -12.07
C SER A 108 -16.37 11.87 -13.39
N GLY A 109 -16.08 11.13 -14.47
CA GLY A 109 -16.11 11.65 -15.84
C GLY A 109 -14.73 11.97 -16.45
N ARG A 110 -13.65 11.97 -15.68
CA ARG A 110 -12.28 12.09 -16.20
C ARG A 110 -11.63 10.72 -16.29
N MET A 111 -10.92 10.46 -17.41
CA MET A 111 -10.14 9.24 -17.58
C MET A 111 -8.82 9.35 -16.80
N GLU A 112 -8.93 9.40 -15.49
CA GLU A 112 -7.83 9.55 -14.55
C GLU A 112 -7.89 8.48 -13.46
N VAL A 113 -6.72 8.02 -13.02
CA VAL A 113 -6.53 7.05 -11.94
C VAL A 113 -5.35 7.50 -11.08
N ALA A 114 -5.43 7.30 -9.77
CA ALA A 114 -4.32 7.53 -8.87
C ALA A 114 -3.72 6.21 -8.36
N LEU A 115 -2.40 6.05 -8.54
CA LEU A 115 -1.63 5.04 -7.83
C LEU A 115 -1.21 5.60 -6.48
N THR A 116 -1.46 4.83 -5.41
CA THR A 116 -1.08 5.23 -4.05
C THR A 116 -0.24 4.13 -3.40
N PHE A 117 0.79 4.54 -2.66
CA PHE A 117 1.72 3.62 -1.99
C PHE A 117 1.78 3.93 -0.50
N ASP A 118 1.45 2.96 0.34
CA ASP A 118 1.59 3.13 1.78
C ASP A 118 2.98 2.63 2.22
N ALA A 119 3.68 3.49 2.98
CA ALA A 119 5.01 3.27 3.55
C ALA A 119 4.88 3.24 5.08
N GLY A 120 4.64 2.04 5.63
CA GLY A 120 4.28 1.86 7.04
C GLY A 120 5.46 1.67 7.98
N ALA A 121 6.26 0.61 7.81
CA ALA A 121 7.31 0.22 8.75
C ALA A 121 8.66 -0.01 8.08
N GLU A 122 8.72 -0.76 7.00
CA GLU A 122 9.98 -1.12 6.36
C GLU A 122 10.27 -0.24 5.15
N ARG A 123 11.57 -0.03 4.85
CA ARG A 123 12.02 0.69 3.65
C ARG A 123 11.38 0.13 2.38
N GLY A 124 11.24 -1.20 2.35
CA GLY A 124 10.72 -1.92 1.20
C GLY A 124 11.49 -1.59 -0.08
N TYR A 125 10.77 -1.52 -1.17
CA TYR A 125 11.26 -1.24 -2.52
C TYR A 125 10.98 0.21 -2.96
N ALA A 126 10.97 1.16 -2.02
CA ALA A 126 10.61 2.54 -2.31
C ALA A 126 11.53 3.21 -3.35
N VAL A 127 12.84 2.86 -3.38
CA VAL A 127 13.77 3.39 -4.38
C VAL A 127 13.40 2.90 -5.77
N GLU A 128 13.20 1.59 -5.91
CA GLU A 128 12.90 0.94 -7.17
C GLU A 128 11.52 1.38 -7.71
N ILE A 129 10.54 1.57 -6.83
CA ILE A 129 9.22 2.12 -7.17
C ILE A 129 9.36 3.55 -7.72
N LEU A 130 10.13 4.41 -7.05
CA LEU A 130 10.39 5.78 -7.52
C LEU A 130 11.12 5.80 -8.86
N ASP A 131 12.08 4.89 -9.07
CA ASP A 131 12.78 4.75 -10.35
C ASP A 131 11.82 4.36 -11.47
N VAL A 132 10.91 3.41 -11.24
CA VAL A 132 9.88 3.02 -12.21
C VAL A 132 8.92 4.17 -12.51
N LEU A 133 8.44 4.89 -11.49
CA LEU A 133 7.57 6.05 -11.66
C LEU A 133 8.25 7.15 -12.47
N ALA A 134 9.51 7.46 -12.14
CA ALA A 134 10.30 8.46 -12.87
C ALA A 134 10.52 8.07 -14.33
N ALA A 135 10.89 6.81 -14.61
CA ALA A 135 11.10 6.29 -15.97
C ALA A 135 9.83 6.39 -16.85
N ASN A 136 8.64 6.31 -16.24
CA ASN A 136 7.36 6.40 -16.93
C ASN A 136 6.72 7.80 -16.87
N GLY A 137 7.38 8.78 -16.23
CA GLY A 137 6.85 10.14 -16.06
C GLY A 137 5.57 10.21 -15.21
N VAL A 138 5.33 9.23 -14.34
CA VAL A 138 4.13 9.10 -13.52
C VAL A 138 4.33 9.76 -12.17
N LYS A 139 3.34 10.54 -11.72
CA LYS A 139 3.28 11.04 -10.35
C LYS A 139 2.24 10.25 -9.56
N ALA A 140 2.65 9.76 -8.40
CA ALA A 140 1.84 8.96 -7.48
C ALA A 140 1.60 9.70 -6.16
N SER A 141 0.89 9.06 -5.23
CA SER A 141 0.67 9.60 -3.89
C SER A 141 1.16 8.60 -2.85
N PHE A 142 1.81 9.09 -1.81
CA PHE A 142 2.43 8.25 -0.78
C PHE A 142 1.82 8.52 0.59
N GLY A 143 1.31 7.47 1.24
CA GLY A 143 0.94 7.47 2.66
C GLY A 143 2.16 7.15 3.50
N ILE A 144 2.70 8.14 4.22
CA ILE A 144 3.96 7.98 4.93
C ILE A 144 3.73 8.03 6.43
N THR A 145 4.22 7.00 7.16
CA THR A 145 4.23 7.04 8.61
C THR A 145 5.39 7.87 9.15
N GLY A 146 5.23 8.39 10.38
CA GLY A 146 6.29 9.13 11.04
C GLY A 146 7.55 8.29 11.26
N HIS A 147 7.40 7.03 11.70
CA HIS A 147 8.53 6.11 11.85
C HIS A 147 9.28 5.90 10.54
N TRP A 148 8.57 5.65 9.45
CA TRP A 148 9.22 5.49 8.14
C TRP A 148 9.94 6.76 7.68
N ALA A 149 9.36 7.93 7.96
CA ALA A 149 9.98 9.22 7.65
C ALA A 149 11.25 9.47 8.47
N GLU A 150 11.25 9.09 9.75
CA GLU A 150 12.42 9.21 10.63
C GLU A 150 13.55 8.28 10.19
N GLU A 151 13.22 7.04 9.79
CA GLU A 151 14.21 6.03 9.37
C GLU A 151 14.72 6.27 7.93
N HIS A 152 13.92 6.90 7.06
CA HIS A 152 14.24 7.09 5.64
C HIS A 152 14.08 8.55 5.16
N PRO A 153 14.72 9.51 5.81
CA PRO A 153 14.53 10.95 5.54
C PRO A 153 14.95 11.37 4.12
N ASP A 154 15.89 10.68 3.52
CA ASP A 154 16.32 10.87 2.14
C ASP A 154 15.25 10.47 1.13
N LEU A 155 14.51 9.39 1.39
CA LEU A 155 13.41 8.94 0.54
C LEU A 155 12.21 9.89 0.63
N VAL A 156 11.88 10.38 1.82
CA VAL A 156 10.82 11.41 1.97
C VAL A 156 11.15 12.66 1.16
N ARG A 157 12.41 13.14 1.24
CA ARG A 157 12.87 14.27 0.44
C ARG A 157 12.79 13.98 -1.06
N ARG A 158 13.15 12.77 -1.49
CA ARG A 158 13.10 12.34 -2.87
C ARG A 158 11.66 12.33 -3.38
N ILE A 159 10.72 11.72 -2.64
CA ILE A 159 9.29 11.67 -2.98
C ILE A 159 8.74 13.07 -3.23
N VAL A 160 9.01 14.02 -2.32
CA VAL A 160 8.54 15.41 -2.45
C VAL A 160 9.24 16.13 -3.60
N ALA A 161 10.57 15.98 -3.73
CA ALA A 161 11.36 16.65 -4.78
C ALA A 161 10.98 16.19 -6.19
N GLU A 162 10.60 14.93 -6.35
CA GLU A 162 10.11 14.38 -7.63
C GLU A 162 8.64 14.77 -7.94
N GLY A 163 7.97 15.49 -7.03
CA GLY A 163 6.62 16.03 -7.23
C GLY A 163 5.51 15.01 -7.01
N HIS A 164 5.76 13.99 -6.21
CA HIS A 164 4.72 13.11 -5.70
C HIS A 164 3.96 13.78 -4.57
N MET A 165 2.70 13.38 -4.39
CA MET A 165 1.90 13.82 -3.24
C MET A 165 2.25 12.99 -2.01
N VAL A 166 2.27 13.63 -0.84
CA VAL A 166 2.39 12.94 0.46
C VAL A 166 1.14 13.21 1.29
N PHE A 167 0.63 12.18 1.95
CA PHE A 167 -0.45 12.28 2.93
C PHE A 167 -0.05 11.57 4.23
N ASN A 168 -0.64 12.04 5.34
CA ASN A 168 -0.37 11.53 6.68
C ASN A 168 -0.90 10.11 6.85
N HIS A 169 -0.05 9.20 7.37
CA HIS A 169 -0.42 7.80 7.59
C HIS A 169 -0.14 7.36 9.04
N THR A 170 -0.29 8.29 10.00
CA THR A 170 0.03 8.13 11.43
C THR A 170 1.52 7.99 11.73
N TRP A 171 1.90 8.06 13.01
CA TRP A 171 3.29 7.90 13.42
C TRP A 171 3.74 6.45 13.41
N SER A 172 3.00 5.59 14.14
CA SER A 172 3.43 4.22 14.46
C SER A 172 2.71 3.14 13.65
N HIS A 173 1.84 3.50 12.70
CA HIS A 173 0.95 2.58 11.99
C HIS A 173 -0.01 1.82 12.92
N SER A 174 -0.37 2.40 14.07
CA SER A 174 -1.30 1.77 15.02
C SER A 174 -2.74 1.88 14.57
N SER A 175 -3.53 0.81 14.84
CA SER A 175 -4.98 0.82 14.61
C SER A 175 -5.67 1.86 15.49
N PHE A 176 -6.51 2.71 14.93
CA PHE A 176 -7.23 3.74 15.67
C PHE A 176 -8.36 3.17 16.54
N THR A 177 -9.02 2.11 16.10
CA THR A 177 -10.18 1.56 16.76
C THR A 177 -9.90 0.23 17.46
N GLY A 178 -8.70 -0.34 17.26
CA GLY A 178 -8.37 -1.69 17.76
C GLY A 178 -9.08 -2.79 16.98
N PHE A 179 -9.66 -2.48 15.81
CA PHE A 179 -10.30 -3.48 14.97
C PHE A 179 -9.29 -4.46 14.37
N SER A 180 -8.07 -4.00 14.12
CA SER A 180 -7.00 -4.86 13.64
C SER A 180 -6.55 -5.85 14.71
N PRO A 181 -6.33 -7.14 14.36
CA PRO A 181 -6.00 -8.19 15.32
C PRO A 181 -4.80 -7.85 16.21
N GLY A 182 -4.97 -8.02 17.53
CA GLY A 182 -3.90 -7.84 18.52
C GLY A 182 -3.62 -6.39 18.93
N THR A 183 -4.43 -5.43 18.48
CA THR A 183 -4.27 -4.02 18.84
C THR A 183 -5.39 -3.54 19.79
N ALA A 184 -5.05 -2.65 20.72
CA ALA A 184 -6.03 -1.94 21.51
C ALA A 184 -6.43 -0.63 20.82
N PRO A 185 -7.67 -0.14 20.98
CA PRO A 185 -8.06 1.15 20.44
C PRO A 185 -7.23 2.27 21.05
N LEU A 186 -6.82 3.24 20.23
CA LEU A 186 -6.17 4.44 20.71
C LEU A 186 -7.17 5.40 21.34
N THR A 187 -6.73 6.10 22.41
CA THR A 187 -7.49 7.25 22.93
C THR A 187 -7.47 8.40 21.93
N LYS A 188 -8.35 9.36 22.12
CA LYS A 188 -8.37 10.59 21.31
C LYS A 188 -7.00 11.29 21.30
N GLU A 189 -6.40 11.46 22.47
CA GLU A 189 -5.11 12.14 22.65
C GLU A 189 -4.00 11.40 21.91
N GLN A 190 -4.02 10.07 21.93
CA GLN A 190 -3.08 9.24 21.17
C GLN A 190 -3.27 9.40 19.67
N ARG A 191 -4.51 9.40 19.16
CA ARG A 191 -4.79 9.63 17.73
C ARG A 191 -4.29 10.99 17.27
N TYR A 192 -4.47 12.04 18.11
CA TYR A 192 -3.96 13.38 17.81
C TYR A 192 -2.42 13.42 17.78
N ALA A 193 -1.75 12.72 18.70
CA ALA A 193 -0.30 12.61 18.72
C ALA A 193 0.21 11.88 17.46
N GLU A 194 -0.37 10.74 17.11
CA GLU A 194 -0.05 9.97 15.90
C GLU A 194 -0.09 10.84 14.64
N ILE A 195 -1.09 11.70 14.51
CA ILE A 195 -1.25 12.59 13.36
C ILE A 195 -0.25 13.77 13.44
N ALA A 196 -0.17 14.42 14.59
CA ALA A 196 0.62 15.65 14.75
C ALA A 196 2.13 15.39 14.62
N ASP A 197 2.63 14.33 15.24
CA ASP A 197 4.04 13.98 15.20
C ASP A 197 4.49 13.61 13.77
N THR A 198 3.64 12.92 13.01
CA THR A 198 3.89 12.64 11.59
C THR A 198 3.94 13.90 10.74
N GLU A 199 3.01 14.83 10.94
CA GLU A 199 3.05 16.12 10.24
C GLU A 199 4.33 16.89 10.54
N VAL A 200 4.75 16.90 11.81
CA VAL A 200 5.96 17.60 12.24
C VAL A 200 7.20 17.06 11.53
N ILE A 201 7.43 15.75 11.56
CA ILE A 201 8.64 15.17 10.95
C ILE A 201 8.67 15.35 9.43
N ILE A 202 7.56 15.16 8.72
CA ILE A 202 7.51 15.34 7.26
C ILE A 202 7.78 16.81 6.89
N ARG A 203 7.19 17.74 7.61
CA ARG A 203 7.41 19.17 7.40
C ARG A 203 8.84 19.60 7.74
N GLU A 204 9.44 19.10 8.79
CA GLU A 204 10.83 19.38 9.14
C GLU A 204 11.81 18.86 8.07
N LEU A 205 11.54 17.70 7.49
CA LEU A 205 12.38 17.09 6.48
C LEU A 205 12.29 17.78 5.12
N THR A 206 11.11 18.29 4.75
CA THR A 206 10.81 18.67 3.36
C THR A 206 10.19 20.06 3.20
N GLY A 207 9.64 20.63 4.24
CA GLY A 207 8.76 21.80 4.16
C GLY A 207 7.36 21.50 3.60
N TYR A 208 7.06 20.23 3.30
CA TYR A 208 5.76 19.80 2.78
C TYR A 208 4.75 19.65 3.93
N GLU A 209 3.50 20.03 3.71
CA GLU A 209 2.39 19.84 4.64
C GLU A 209 1.47 18.76 4.12
N THR A 210 1.21 17.72 4.92
CA THR A 210 0.37 16.58 4.52
C THR A 210 -1.13 16.90 4.62
N ALA A 211 -1.49 17.86 5.48
CA ALA A 211 -2.88 18.32 5.53
C ALA A 211 -3.33 18.91 4.18
N PRO A 212 -4.56 18.66 3.77
CA PRO A 212 -5.70 18.11 4.50
C PRO A 212 -5.91 16.59 4.35
N TYR A 213 -4.91 15.82 3.93
CA TYR A 213 -5.04 14.44 3.46
C TYR A 213 -4.48 13.45 4.47
N PHE A 214 -5.30 12.48 4.85
CA PHE A 214 -4.99 11.44 5.82
C PHE A 214 -5.41 10.06 5.30
N ARG A 215 -4.68 9.01 5.65
CA ARG A 215 -5.14 7.62 5.49
C ARG A 215 -4.93 6.87 6.79
N PRO A 216 -5.97 6.22 7.35
CA PRO A 216 -5.81 5.41 8.55
C PRO A 216 -5.08 4.11 8.21
N PRO A 217 -4.19 3.61 9.08
CA PRO A 217 -3.66 2.26 8.98
C PRO A 217 -4.80 1.24 8.86
N TYR A 218 -4.60 0.24 8.01
CA TYR A 218 -5.56 -0.86 7.76
C TYR A 218 -6.93 -0.42 7.22
N GLY A 219 -7.14 0.86 6.90
CA GLY A 219 -8.47 1.40 6.63
C GLY A 219 -9.38 1.46 7.86
N ASP A 220 -8.81 1.38 9.05
CA ASP A 220 -9.53 1.20 10.32
C ASP A 220 -10.12 2.51 10.84
N LEU A 221 -11.45 2.61 10.79
CA LEU A 221 -12.22 3.80 11.14
C LEU A 221 -13.52 3.46 11.86
N ASP A 222 -13.85 4.29 12.85
CA ASP A 222 -15.19 4.41 13.40
C ASP A 222 -15.64 5.88 13.44
N ALA A 223 -16.85 6.14 13.86
CA ALA A 223 -17.39 7.49 13.92
C ALA A 223 -16.56 8.43 14.83
N GLY A 224 -15.98 7.90 15.92
CA GLY A 224 -15.12 8.66 16.82
C GLY A 224 -13.79 9.03 16.18
N ALA A 225 -13.14 8.06 15.52
CA ALA A 225 -11.91 8.29 14.77
C ALA A 225 -12.10 9.32 13.66
N MET A 226 -13.21 9.25 12.93
CA MET A 226 -13.53 10.20 11.86
C MET A 226 -13.68 11.65 12.38
N VAL A 227 -14.27 11.84 13.57
CA VAL A 227 -14.36 13.16 14.21
C VAL A 227 -12.99 13.63 14.67
N ASP A 228 -12.18 12.74 15.24
CA ASP A 228 -10.85 13.07 15.74
C ASP A 228 -9.90 13.44 14.60
N ILE A 229 -9.92 12.73 13.48
CA ILE A 229 -9.13 13.03 12.27
C ILE A 229 -9.49 14.42 11.73
N ALA A 230 -10.79 14.72 11.58
CA ALA A 230 -11.23 16.04 11.15
C ALA A 230 -10.81 17.15 12.13
N GLY A 231 -10.93 16.88 13.44
CA GLY A 231 -10.51 17.78 14.52
C GLY A 231 -9.00 18.02 14.55
N ALA A 232 -8.20 17.08 14.09
CA ALA A 232 -6.75 17.22 13.93
C ALA A 232 -6.35 18.04 12.69
N GLY A 233 -7.30 18.52 11.88
CA GLY A 233 -7.03 19.33 10.69
C GLY A 233 -7.01 18.53 9.38
N TYR A 234 -7.52 17.30 9.37
CA TYR A 234 -7.56 16.41 8.21
C TYR A 234 -9.01 16.10 7.78
N PRO A 235 -9.67 17.04 7.10
CA PRO A 235 -11.05 16.86 6.64
C PRO A 235 -11.21 15.84 5.52
N LEU A 236 -10.14 15.36 4.90
CA LEU A 236 -10.16 14.40 3.79
C LEU A 236 -9.41 13.13 4.16
N THR A 237 -10.14 12.02 4.27
CA THR A 237 -9.57 10.68 4.50
C THR A 237 -9.54 9.91 3.19
N ILE A 238 -8.33 9.61 2.72
CA ILE A 238 -8.09 8.91 1.46
C ILE A 238 -8.20 7.42 1.69
N MET A 239 -9.23 6.83 1.14
CA MET A 239 -9.43 5.38 1.05
C MET A 239 -9.00 4.88 -0.34
N TRP A 240 -9.56 3.79 -0.82
CA TRP A 240 -9.26 3.21 -2.13
C TRP A 240 -10.48 2.52 -2.72
N SER A 241 -10.49 2.40 -4.04
CA SER A 241 -11.49 1.63 -4.79
C SER A 241 -10.98 0.27 -5.22
N CYS A 242 -9.66 0.06 -5.21
CA CYS A 242 -9.02 -1.25 -5.42
C CYS A 242 -7.78 -1.37 -4.53
N ASP A 243 -7.67 -2.50 -3.83
CA ASP A 243 -6.46 -2.90 -3.09
C ASP A 243 -5.66 -3.89 -3.95
N SER A 244 -4.37 -3.67 -4.13
CA SER A 244 -3.48 -4.57 -4.86
C SER A 244 -3.47 -5.98 -4.27
N ASN A 245 -3.68 -6.09 -2.96
CA ASN A 245 -3.50 -7.33 -2.19
C ASN A 245 -2.08 -7.94 -2.30
N GLY A 246 -1.08 -7.18 -2.72
CA GLY A 246 0.32 -7.62 -2.71
C GLY A 246 0.79 -8.04 -1.32
N TRP A 247 0.36 -7.31 -0.30
CA TRP A 247 0.58 -7.65 1.11
C TRP A 247 -0.07 -8.98 1.52
N ASN A 248 -1.08 -9.44 0.79
CA ASN A 248 -1.81 -10.69 1.01
C ASN A 248 -1.47 -11.75 -0.07
N SER A 249 -0.24 -11.73 -0.56
CA SER A 249 0.36 -12.73 -1.44
C SER A 249 -0.18 -12.79 -2.88
N PHE A 250 -0.84 -11.73 -3.39
CA PHE A 250 -1.13 -11.65 -4.81
C PHE A 250 0.18 -11.52 -5.59
N THR A 251 0.27 -12.24 -6.69
CA THR A 251 1.36 -12.11 -7.66
C THR A 251 1.19 -10.84 -8.51
N ALA A 252 2.25 -10.39 -9.15
CA ALA A 252 2.19 -9.25 -10.06
C ALA A 252 1.09 -9.38 -11.13
N ALA A 253 0.92 -10.56 -11.70
CA ALA A 253 -0.11 -10.82 -12.71
C ALA A 253 -1.53 -10.70 -12.12
N GLU A 254 -1.75 -11.21 -10.92
CA GLU A 254 -3.04 -11.09 -10.22
C GLU A 254 -3.36 -9.64 -9.86
N ILE A 255 -2.36 -8.86 -9.40
CA ILE A 255 -2.50 -7.43 -9.11
C ILE A 255 -2.93 -6.67 -10.36
N ILE A 256 -2.25 -6.89 -11.50
CA ILE A 256 -2.58 -6.24 -12.78
C ILE A 256 -3.98 -6.62 -13.24
N ALA A 257 -4.34 -7.90 -13.14
CA ALA A 257 -5.67 -8.38 -13.50
C ALA A 257 -6.75 -7.80 -12.59
N HIS A 258 -6.48 -7.74 -11.29
CA HIS A 258 -7.44 -7.29 -10.29
C HIS A 258 -7.66 -5.77 -10.33
N CYS A 259 -6.63 -4.97 -10.26
CA CYS A 259 -6.75 -3.50 -10.22
C CYS A 259 -6.54 -2.82 -11.56
N GLY A 260 -5.62 -3.30 -12.39
CA GLY A 260 -5.30 -2.66 -13.67
C GLY A 260 -6.39 -2.86 -14.72
N GLN A 261 -6.78 -4.12 -14.97
CA GLN A 261 -7.76 -4.44 -16.02
C GLN A 261 -9.20 -4.05 -15.64
N THR A 262 -9.50 -3.92 -14.35
CA THR A 262 -10.86 -3.58 -13.87
C THR A 262 -11.00 -2.13 -13.43
N ALA A 263 -9.97 -1.31 -13.61
CA ALA A 263 -9.97 0.10 -13.22
C ALA A 263 -11.16 0.85 -13.82
N GLN A 264 -11.72 1.74 -13.04
CA GLN A 264 -12.79 2.65 -13.47
C GLN A 264 -12.29 4.10 -13.38
N PRO A 265 -12.85 5.03 -14.16
CA PRO A 265 -12.53 6.44 -14.04
C PRO A 265 -12.63 6.94 -12.59
N GLY A 266 -11.61 7.65 -12.15
CA GLY A 266 -11.49 8.14 -10.79
C GLY A 266 -10.98 7.10 -9.77
N ALA A 267 -10.54 5.91 -10.19
CA ALA A 267 -10.05 4.90 -9.25
C ALA A 267 -8.83 5.38 -8.45
N ILE A 268 -8.83 5.05 -7.17
CA ILE A 268 -7.68 5.15 -6.27
C ILE A 268 -7.23 3.72 -6.00
N ILE A 269 -6.03 3.37 -6.44
CA ILE A 269 -5.46 2.04 -6.29
C ILE A 269 -4.46 2.05 -5.13
N LEU A 270 -4.72 1.22 -4.13
CA LEU A 270 -3.83 1.01 -2.99
C LEU A 270 -2.77 -0.03 -3.35
N MET A 271 -1.52 0.35 -3.20
CA MET A 271 -0.32 -0.48 -3.23
C MET A 271 0.54 -0.14 -2.02
N HIS A 272 1.61 -0.89 -1.79
CA HIS A 272 2.53 -0.67 -0.68
C HIS A 272 3.98 -0.67 -1.16
N VAL A 273 4.87 -0.02 -0.42
CA VAL A 273 6.30 -0.04 -0.75
C VAL A 273 6.98 -1.36 -0.40
N HIS A 274 6.39 -2.13 0.50
CA HIS A 274 7.02 -3.34 1.07
C HIS A 274 6.89 -4.61 0.22
N PRO A 275 5.72 -5.02 -0.32
CA PRO A 275 5.62 -6.26 -1.09
C PRO A 275 6.37 -6.17 -2.42
N LEU A 276 7.23 -7.17 -2.69
CA LEU A 276 7.93 -7.28 -3.99
C LEU A 276 6.94 -7.35 -5.16
N SER A 277 5.81 -8.03 -4.96
CA SER A 277 4.79 -8.17 -6.00
C SER A 277 4.16 -6.84 -6.43
N ASP A 278 4.07 -5.84 -5.55
CA ASP A 278 3.63 -4.49 -5.91
C ASP A 278 4.65 -3.78 -6.82
N LEU A 279 5.95 -3.92 -6.53
CA LEU A 279 7.01 -3.43 -7.42
C LEU A 279 6.99 -4.15 -8.76
N GLU A 280 6.92 -5.48 -8.76
CA GLU A 280 6.89 -6.28 -10.00
C GLU A 280 5.65 -6.01 -10.86
N ALA A 281 4.51 -5.69 -10.23
CA ALA A 281 3.29 -5.33 -10.94
C ALA A 281 3.35 -3.92 -11.55
N LEU A 282 4.10 -3.00 -10.97
CA LEU A 282 4.01 -1.57 -11.27
C LEU A 282 4.22 -1.21 -12.74
N PRO A 283 5.24 -1.73 -13.47
CA PRO A 283 5.40 -1.45 -14.89
C PRO A 283 4.19 -1.88 -15.73
N GLY A 284 3.71 -3.12 -15.53
CA GLY A 284 2.55 -3.66 -16.24
C GLY A 284 1.25 -2.99 -15.84
N MET A 285 1.12 -2.52 -14.60
CA MET A 285 -0.01 -1.71 -14.14
C MET A 285 -0.07 -0.38 -14.88
N ILE A 286 1.06 0.34 -14.95
CA ILE A 286 1.15 1.60 -15.68
C ILE A 286 0.79 1.40 -17.16
N GLU A 287 1.40 0.41 -17.83
CA GLU A 287 1.11 0.08 -19.23
C GLU A 287 -0.37 -0.24 -19.45
N THR A 288 -0.95 -1.08 -18.60
CA THR A 288 -2.36 -1.51 -18.69
C THR A 288 -3.31 -0.31 -18.56
N LEU A 289 -3.09 0.57 -17.59
CA LEU A 289 -3.93 1.74 -17.37
C LEU A 289 -3.79 2.76 -18.50
N GLN A 290 -2.57 3.02 -18.98
CA GLN A 290 -2.33 3.93 -20.09
C GLN A 290 -2.92 3.40 -21.42
N ALA A 291 -2.84 2.09 -21.66
CA ALA A 291 -3.45 1.45 -22.83
C ALA A 291 -4.99 1.56 -22.83
N GLN A 292 -5.61 1.65 -21.66
CA GLN A 292 -7.04 1.93 -21.50
C GLN A 292 -7.38 3.42 -21.63
N GLY A 293 -6.39 4.30 -21.82
CA GLY A 293 -6.57 5.74 -21.98
C GLY A 293 -6.60 6.52 -20.67
N TYR A 294 -6.21 5.94 -19.54
CA TYR A 294 -6.13 6.66 -18.27
C TYR A 294 -4.87 7.52 -18.18
N ALA A 295 -5.03 8.75 -17.71
CA ALA A 295 -3.95 9.54 -17.16
C ALA A 295 -3.71 9.14 -15.71
N LEU A 296 -2.43 8.90 -15.35
CA LEU A 296 -2.03 8.59 -13.99
C LEU A 296 -1.66 9.90 -13.28
N VAL A 297 -2.41 10.23 -12.24
CA VAL A 297 -2.33 11.50 -11.53
C VAL A 297 -2.23 11.30 -10.01
N THR A 298 -1.85 12.33 -9.27
CA THR A 298 -1.92 12.29 -7.80
C THR A 298 -3.38 12.33 -7.30
N VAL A 299 -3.61 11.83 -6.09
CA VAL A 299 -4.95 11.91 -5.47
C VAL A 299 -5.42 13.37 -5.39
N GLU A 300 -4.54 14.31 -5.05
CA GLU A 300 -4.89 15.73 -5.02
C GLU A 300 -5.43 16.22 -6.37
N THR A 301 -4.81 15.81 -7.48
CA THR A 301 -5.30 16.15 -8.84
C THR A 301 -6.61 15.43 -9.15
N LEU A 302 -6.70 14.15 -8.80
CA LEU A 302 -7.85 13.28 -9.09
C LEU A 302 -9.15 13.79 -8.47
N ILE A 303 -9.09 14.39 -7.28
CA ILE A 303 -10.29 14.85 -6.54
C ILE A 303 -10.65 16.31 -6.78
N GLN A 304 -9.87 17.03 -7.58
CA GLN A 304 -10.24 18.39 -7.98
C GLN A 304 -11.53 18.35 -8.82
N PRO A 305 -12.40 19.37 -8.67
CA PRO A 305 -13.65 19.44 -9.42
C PRO A 305 -13.47 19.63 -10.92
#